data_01adca849218b4ede2885efc992854dc
#
_entry.id   01adca849218b4ede2885efc992854dc
#
_cell.length_a   1.000
_cell.length_b   1.000
_cell.length_c   1.000
_cell.angle_alpha   90.00
_cell.angle_beta   90.00
_cell.angle_gamma   90.00
#
_symmetry.space_group_name_H-M   'P 1'
#
loop_
_entity.id
_entity.type
_entity.pdbx_description
1 polymer ?
#
loop_
_entity_poly.entity_id
_entity_poly.type
_entity_poly.pdbx_seq_one_letter_code
_entity_poly.pdbx_strand_id
1 'polypeptide(L)'
;MNRTTFEVGTFEVNCSILSENGKAIVVDPGADATHIRAELKKQGLDLAAVLLTHAHFDHICAIPELQRVYPDLPVFISDADAKIISHPFNQFPPDYPPISDINFYRRVRPFCRSLAEDLQAFVAELGWTATVDVIDTPGHTPGGVCYLFKTGDGKPDTLFSGDTLFCCSVGRTDFPGGDMATLQESLEKLKVLPKDTVVVPGHGIETTIARELASNPFLQ
;
A
#
# COMPACT_ATOMS: atom_id res chain seq x y z
N MET A 1 9.47 -13.13 7.53
CA MET A 1 8.33 -12.18 7.61
C MET A 1 7.02 -12.93 7.54
N ASN A 2 6.03 -12.59 8.38
CA ASN A 2 4.66 -13.09 8.31
C ASN A 2 3.74 -12.03 7.70
N ARG A 3 2.62 -12.47 7.11
CA ARG A 3 1.61 -11.60 6.54
C ARG A 3 0.21 -12.04 6.96
N THR A 4 -0.63 -11.09 7.32
CA THR A 4 -2.08 -11.28 7.53
C THR A 4 -2.80 -10.22 6.71
N THR A 5 -3.62 -10.63 5.76
CA THR A 5 -4.41 -9.73 4.91
C THR A 5 -5.89 -9.94 5.19
N PHE A 6 -6.65 -8.86 5.27
CA PHE A 6 -8.10 -8.86 5.46
C PHE A 6 -8.72 -7.62 4.82
N GLU A 7 -9.95 -7.73 4.41
CA GLU A 7 -10.72 -6.63 3.83
C GLU A 7 -11.19 -5.66 4.90
N VAL A 8 -11.14 -4.36 4.60
CA VAL A 8 -11.60 -3.28 5.48
C VAL A 8 -12.53 -2.31 4.76
N GLY A 9 -13.51 -1.80 5.50
CA GLY A 9 -14.46 -0.81 5.02
C GLY A 9 -15.44 -1.32 3.95
N THR A 10 -16.28 -0.41 3.47
CA THR A 10 -17.33 -0.72 2.47
C THR A 10 -16.78 -0.90 1.05
N PHE A 11 -15.53 -0.52 0.82
CA PHE A 11 -14.84 -0.71 -0.45
C PHE A 11 -13.98 -1.97 -0.47
N GLU A 12 -13.99 -2.76 0.62
CA GLU A 12 -13.30 -4.05 0.71
C GLU A 12 -11.82 -3.96 0.33
N VAL A 13 -11.13 -2.91 0.86
CA VAL A 13 -9.70 -2.74 0.64
C VAL A 13 -8.91 -3.82 1.37
N ASN A 14 -7.96 -4.42 0.71
CA ASN A 14 -7.01 -5.37 1.28
C ASN A 14 -6.00 -4.67 2.19
N CYS A 15 -6.30 -4.60 3.47
CA CYS A 15 -5.36 -4.14 4.48
C CYS A 15 -4.45 -5.29 4.91
N SER A 16 -3.14 -5.08 4.85
CA SER A 16 -2.17 -6.12 5.21
C SER A 16 -1.33 -5.72 6.42
N ILE A 17 -1.22 -6.63 7.40
CA ILE A 17 -0.26 -6.55 8.50
C ILE A 17 0.94 -7.43 8.15
N LEU A 18 2.09 -6.82 7.99
CA LEU A 18 3.39 -7.48 7.82
C LEU A 18 4.08 -7.50 9.17
N SER A 19 4.70 -8.61 9.54
CA SER A 19 5.36 -8.69 10.85
C SER A 19 6.60 -9.56 10.85
N GLU A 20 7.59 -9.12 11.60
CA GLU A 20 8.80 -9.86 11.93
C GLU A 20 9.35 -9.32 13.26
N ASN A 21 9.92 -10.19 14.09
CA ASN A 21 10.53 -9.83 15.38
C ASN A 21 9.63 -8.99 16.31
N GLY A 22 8.31 -9.27 16.32
CA GLY A 22 7.34 -8.57 17.18
C GLY A 22 6.97 -7.15 16.71
N LYS A 23 7.54 -6.67 15.60
CA LYS A 23 7.20 -5.40 14.99
C LYS A 23 6.29 -5.60 13.79
N ALA A 24 5.39 -4.65 13.54
CA ALA A 24 4.47 -4.70 12.42
C ALA A 24 4.50 -3.42 11.57
N ILE A 25 4.31 -3.62 10.29
CA ILE A 25 4.02 -2.58 9.31
C ILE A 25 2.63 -2.87 8.74
N VAL A 26 1.77 -1.86 8.65
CA VAL A 26 0.44 -2.00 8.04
C VAL A 26 0.45 -1.34 6.66
N VAL A 27 -0.02 -2.07 5.66
CA VAL A 27 -0.17 -1.57 4.28
C VAL A 27 -1.64 -1.25 4.05
N ASP A 28 -1.92 -0.06 3.54
CA ASP A 28 -3.22 0.44 3.13
C ASP A 28 -4.34 0.26 4.20
N PRO A 29 -4.22 0.91 5.37
CA PRO A 29 -5.26 0.87 6.41
C PRO A 29 -6.45 1.74 6.00
N GLY A 30 -7.29 1.25 5.09
CA GLY A 30 -8.37 1.99 4.48
C GLY A 30 -9.54 2.30 5.42
N ALA A 31 -9.80 1.44 6.38
CA ALA A 31 -10.89 1.59 7.35
C ALA A 31 -10.63 0.72 8.59
N ASP A 32 -11.62 0.66 9.49
CA ASP A 32 -11.69 -0.30 10.62
C ASP A 32 -10.45 -0.32 11.54
N ALA A 33 -9.93 0.87 11.90
CA ALA A 33 -8.76 1.01 12.80
C ALA A 33 -8.87 0.16 14.07
N THR A 34 -10.08 -0.01 14.61
CA THR A 34 -10.33 -0.86 15.78
C THR A 34 -10.04 -2.34 15.47
N HIS A 35 -10.43 -2.83 14.30
CA HIS A 35 -10.14 -4.21 13.86
C HIS A 35 -8.63 -4.40 13.65
N ILE A 36 -7.98 -3.47 12.94
CA ILE A 36 -6.51 -3.50 12.75
C ILE A 36 -5.78 -3.59 14.09
N ARG A 37 -6.16 -2.75 15.06
CA ARG A 37 -5.57 -2.75 16.41
C ARG A 37 -5.85 -4.05 17.19
N ALA A 38 -7.06 -4.61 17.04
CA ALA A 38 -7.41 -5.87 17.66
C ALA A 38 -6.54 -7.02 17.11
N GLU A 39 -6.30 -7.03 15.81
CA GLU A 39 -5.47 -8.05 15.17
C GLU A 39 -3.98 -7.91 15.56
N LEU A 40 -3.45 -6.67 15.60
CA LEU A 40 -2.11 -6.40 16.13
C LEU A 40 -1.96 -6.90 17.58
N LYS A 41 -2.92 -6.58 18.43
CA LYS A 41 -2.92 -7.03 19.83
C LYS A 41 -3.00 -8.54 19.98
N LYS A 42 -3.86 -9.19 19.21
CA LYS A 42 -4.04 -10.66 19.20
C LYS A 42 -2.73 -11.37 18.84
N GLN A 43 -1.96 -10.79 17.91
CA GLN A 43 -0.67 -11.32 17.49
C GLN A 43 0.51 -10.86 18.37
N GLY A 44 0.29 -9.98 19.35
CA GLY A 44 1.33 -9.44 20.21
C GLY A 44 2.34 -8.55 19.48
N LEU A 45 1.87 -7.77 18.49
CA LEU A 45 2.69 -6.97 17.62
C LEU A 45 2.66 -5.48 17.99
N ASP A 46 3.82 -4.85 17.93
CA ASP A 46 3.97 -3.40 18.03
C ASP A 46 3.93 -2.77 16.62
N LEU A 47 2.98 -1.86 16.40
CA LEU A 47 2.86 -1.13 15.14
C LEU A 47 4.00 -0.13 15.00
N ALA A 48 4.85 -0.34 13.99
CA ALA A 48 6.04 0.47 13.73
C ALA A 48 5.84 1.50 12.62
N ALA A 49 5.03 1.19 11.59
CA ALA A 49 4.78 2.09 10.47
C ALA A 49 3.51 1.72 9.70
N VAL A 50 3.07 2.66 8.87
CA VAL A 50 2.07 2.46 7.81
C VAL A 50 2.74 2.71 6.46
N LEU A 51 2.48 1.85 5.48
CA LEU A 51 2.81 2.06 4.07
C LEU A 51 1.53 2.30 3.28
N LEU A 52 1.55 3.29 2.41
CA LEU A 52 0.45 3.59 1.49
C LEU A 52 0.92 3.34 0.06
N THR A 53 0.19 2.50 -0.66
CA THR A 53 0.44 2.31 -2.10
C THR A 53 0.07 3.57 -2.88
N HIS A 54 -0.97 4.27 -2.45
CA HIS A 54 -1.44 5.53 -3.02
C HIS A 54 -2.35 6.28 -2.04
N ALA A 55 -2.84 7.45 -2.43
CA ALA A 55 -3.50 8.39 -1.52
C ALA A 55 -5.03 8.32 -1.51
N HIS A 56 -5.69 7.43 -2.27
CA HIS A 56 -7.15 7.41 -2.27
C HIS A 56 -7.70 7.14 -0.89
N PHE A 57 -8.85 7.78 -0.59
CA PHE A 57 -9.44 7.84 0.75
C PHE A 57 -9.69 6.47 1.37
N ASP A 58 -10.11 5.51 0.56
CA ASP A 58 -10.41 4.15 0.98
C ASP A 58 -9.18 3.34 1.39
N HIS A 59 -7.96 3.79 1.05
CA HIS A 59 -6.69 3.22 1.51
C HIS A 59 -6.13 3.89 2.78
N ILE A 60 -6.67 5.03 3.21
CA ILE A 60 -6.04 5.87 4.24
C ILE A 60 -6.93 6.22 5.44
N CYS A 61 -8.24 5.93 5.39
CA CYS A 61 -9.20 6.46 6.38
C CYS A 61 -9.01 5.96 7.82
N ALA A 62 -8.31 4.84 8.08
CA ALA A 62 -8.01 4.41 9.44
C ALA A 62 -6.85 5.17 10.09
N ILE A 63 -6.01 5.87 9.32
CA ILE A 63 -4.77 6.47 9.82
C ILE A 63 -5.00 7.52 10.92
N PRO A 64 -5.97 8.44 10.83
CA PRO A 64 -6.22 9.41 11.90
C PRO A 64 -6.50 8.75 13.24
N GLU A 65 -7.26 7.65 13.26
CA GLU A 65 -7.55 6.91 14.48
C GLU A 65 -6.33 6.12 14.98
N LEU A 66 -5.55 5.52 14.09
CA LEU A 66 -4.29 4.86 14.46
C LEU A 66 -3.33 5.86 15.09
N GLN A 67 -3.19 7.06 14.54
CA GLN A 67 -2.31 8.11 15.08
C GLN A 67 -2.78 8.70 16.41
N ARG A 68 -4.07 8.61 16.76
CA ARG A 68 -4.53 8.95 18.13
C ARG A 68 -3.95 8.00 19.18
N VAL A 69 -3.74 6.73 18.82
CA VAL A 69 -3.21 5.70 19.72
C VAL A 69 -1.69 5.61 19.63
N TYR A 70 -1.14 5.83 18.44
CA TYR A 70 0.29 5.80 18.12
C TYR A 70 0.73 7.18 17.61
N PRO A 71 0.94 8.18 18.50
CA PRO A 71 1.11 9.58 18.08
C PRO A 71 2.30 9.84 17.17
N ASP A 72 3.35 9.01 17.27
CA ASP A 72 4.57 9.15 16.49
C ASP A 72 4.66 8.15 15.31
N LEU A 73 3.52 7.50 14.98
CA LEU A 73 3.44 6.52 13.91
C LEU A 73 3.86 7.13 12.55
N PRO A 74 4.97 6.69 11.97
CA PRO A 74 5.35 7.14 10.63
C PRO A 74 4.41 6.54 9.59
N VAL A 75 4.03 7.38 8.64
CA VAL A 75 3.25 6.98 7.48
C VAL A 75 4.09 7.25 6.23
N PHE A 76 4.28 6.23 5.42
CA PHE A 76 5.08 6.29 4.20
C PHE A 76 4.16 6.36 2.99
N ILE A 77 4.38 7.36 2.13
CA ILE A 77 3.67 7.59 0.88
C ILE A 77 4.58 8.34 -0.11
N SER A 78 4.37 8.21 -1.40
CA SER A 78 5.11 8.97 -2.41
C SER A 78 4.86 10.48 -2.30
N ASP A 79 5.85 11.31 -2.70
CA ASP A 79 5.73 12.78 -2.67
C ASP A 79 4.57 13.31 -3.54
N ALA A 80 4.30 12.64 -4.66
CA ALA A 80 3.23 13.04 -5.56
C ALA A 80 1.87 12.81 -4.92
N ASP A 81 1.67 11.64 -4.31
CA ASP A 81 0.41 11.30 -3.66
C ASP A 81 0.24 11.99 -2.31
N ALA A 82 1.31 12.28 -1.58
CA ALA A 82 1.22 13.09 -0.37
C ALA A 82 0.56 14.47 -0.63
N LYS A 83 0.72 15.03 -1.83
CA LYS A 83 0.11 16.30 -2.21
C LYS A 83 -1.40 16.22 -2.47
N ILE A 84 -1.90 15.04 -2.81
CA ILE A 84 -3.31 14.83 -3.14
C ILE A 84 -4.14 14.27 -1.99
N ILE A 85 -3.52 13.81 -0.90
CA ILE A 85 -4.24 13.28 0.27
C ILE A 85 -5.37 14.22 0.73
N SER A 86 -5.08 15.54 0.83
CA SER A 86 -6.04 16.55 1.27
C SER A 86 -6.79 17.24 0.16
N HIS A 87 -6.57 16.87 -1.09
CA HIS A 87 -7.23 17.52 -2.20
C HIS A 87 -8.73 17.25 -2.17
N PRO A 88 -9.63 18.23 -2.49
CA PRO A 88 -11.08 18.05 -2.43
C PRO A 88 -11.61 16.86 -3.22
N PHE A 89 -11.01 16.48 -4.33
CA PHE A 89 -11.44 15.31 -5.09
C PHE A 89 -11.17 13.98 -4.38
N ASN A 90 -10.22 13.95 -3.42
CA ASN A 90 -9.93 12.76 -2.63
C ASN A 90 -10.90 12.61 -1.43
N GLN A 91 -11.80 13.57 -1.22
CA GLN A 91 -12.87 13.51 -0.23
C GLN A 91 -14.12 12.90 -0.87
N PHE A 92 -14.06 11.61 -1.13
CA PHE A 92 -15.12 10.90 -1.86
C PHE A 92 -15.67 9.72 -1.05
N PRO A 93 -16.95 9.41 -1.07
CA PRO A 93 -18.12 10.20 -1.48
C PRO A 93 -18.55 11.23 -0.40
N PRO A 94 -19.51 12.13 -0.70
CA PRO A 94 -19.90 13.23 0.20
C PRO A 94 -20.35 12.80 1.59
N ASP A 95 -20.72 11.54 1.79
CA ASP A 95 -21.14 10.98 3.08
C ASP A 95 -19.98 10.41 3.91
N TYR A 96 -18.76 10.34 3.37
CA TYR A 96 -17.57 9.96 4.13
C TYR A 96 -17.09 11.15 4.96
N PRO A 97 -16.72 10.93 6.24
CA PRO A 97 -16.20 12.01 7.05
C PRO A 97 -14.96 12.59 6.36
N PRO A 98 -14.88 13.92 6.21
CA PRO A 98 -13.70 14.52 5.61
C PRO A 98 -12.48 14.10 6.41
N ILE A 99 -11.38 13.79 5.72
CA ILE A 99 -10.07 13.64 6.35
C ILE A 99 -9.65 15.03 6.83
N SER A 100 -10.23 15.46 7.96
CA SER A 100 -10.18 16.83 8.43
C SER A 100 -9.05 17.06 9.45
N ASP A 101 -8.32 16.04 9.83
CA ASP A 101 -7.23 16.22 10.77
C ASP A 101 -5.97 16.69 10.06
N ILE A 102 -5.80 18.02 10.01
CA ILE A 102 -4.63 18.69 9.44
C ILE A 102 -3.31 18.23 10.08
N ASN A 103 -3.36 17.65 11.29
CA ASN A 103 -2.17 17.09 11.95
C ASN A 103 -1.74 15.74 11.35
N PHE A 104 -2.62 15.05 10.66
CA PHE A 104 -2.32 13.86 9.88
C PHE A 104 -1.19 14.14 8.87
N TYR A 105 -1.29 15.25 8.13
CA TYR A 105 -0.33 15.60 7.08
C TYR A 105 1.05 16.02 7.59
N ARG A 106 1.16 16.48 8.83
CA ARG A 106 2.44 16.91 9.41
C ARG A 106 3.36 15.73 9.78
N ARG A 107 2.81 14.53 9.87
CA ARG A 107 3.53 13.32 10.27
C ARG A 107 3.70 12.32 9.14
N VAL A 108 3.05 12.55 8.00
CA VAL A 108 3.36 11.86 6.77
C VAL A 108 4.79 12.25 6.41
N ARG A 109 5.69 11.29 6.36
CA ARG A 109 7.01 11.49 5.80
C ARG A 109 6.88 11.38 4.29
N PRO A 110 6.84 12.50 3.56
CA PRO A 110 6.89 12.41 2.11
C PRO A 110 8.21 11.77 1.73
N PHE A 111 8.18 10.88 0.79
CA PHE A 111 9.37 10.27 0.27
C PHE A 111 10.13 11.26 -0.60
N CYS A 112 11.18 11.84 -0.08
CA CYS A 112 12.19 12.47 -0.90
C CYS A 112 12.89 11.40 -1.73
N ARG A 113 13.40 11.75 -2.88
CA ARG A 113 14.11 11.03 -3.95
C ARG A 113 14.75 9.64 -3.68
N SER A 114 14.66 9.09 -2.49
CA SER A 114 15.18 7.77 -2.07
C SER A 114 14.20 7.01 -1.20
N LEU A 115 12.90 7.02 -1.57
CA LEU A 115 11.88 6.23 -0.87
C LEU A 115 12.37 4.81 -0.60
N ALA A 116 12.94 4.19 -1.63
CA ALA A 116 13.44 2.83 -1.55
C ALA A 116 14.54 2.69 -0.49
N GLU A 117 15.50 3.63 -0.44
CA GLU A 117 16.60 3.60 0.52
C GLU A 117 16.11 3.88 1.95
N ASP A 118 15.26 4.89 2.13
CA ASP A 118 14.73 5.26 3.45
C ASP A 118 13.83 4.15 4.02
N LEU A 119 12.97 3.54 3.22
CA LEU A 119 12.12 2.44 3.66
C LEU A 119 12.94 1.18 3.93
N GLN A 120 13.90 0.85 3.07
CA GLN A 120 14.80 -0.29 3.29
C GLN A 120 15.63 -0.08 4.56
N ALA A 121 16.15 1.12 4.81
CA ALA A 121 16.87 1.44 6.04
C ALA A 121 15.98 1.30 7.27
N PHE A 122 14.73 1.80 7.20
CA PHE A 122 13.75 1.67 8.27
C PHE A 122 13.42 0.20 8.57
N VAL A 123 13.18 -0.62 7.55
CA VAL A 123 12.92 -2.06 7.71
C VAL A 123 14.11 -2.76 8.36
N ALA A 124 15.35 -2.40 7.97
CA ALA A 124 16.56 -2.92 8.59
C ALA A 124 16.71 -2.49 10.07
N GLU A 125 16.35 -1.24 10.42
CA GLU A 125 16.32 -0.75 11.81
C GLU A 125 15.32 -1.51 12.69
N LEU A 126 14.23 -2.04 12.12
CA LEU A 126 13.30 -2.94 12.83
C LEU A 126 13.91 -4.33 13.10
N GLY A 127 15.08 -4.62 12.57
CA GLY A 127 15.74 -5.93 12.66
C GLY A 127 15.09 -6.98 11.77
N TRP A 128 14.40 -6.58 10.70
CA TRP A 128 13.82 -7.52 9.76
C TRP A 128 14.88 -8.08 8.83
N THR A 129 14.74 -9.35 8.48
CA THR A 129 15.56 -10.00 7.45
C THR A 129 14.97 -9.82 6.05
N ALA A 130 13.68 -9.52 5.98
CA ALA A 130 13.01 -9.16 4.74
C ALA A 130 13.56 -7.84 4.20
N THR A 131 13.64 -7.75 2.88
CA THR A 131 13.97 -6.51 2.16
C THR A 131 12.76 -6.00 1.40
N VAL A 132 12.72 -4.71 1.09
CA VAL A 132 11.63 -4.08 0.36
C VAL A 132 12.16 -3.24 -0.79
N ASP A 133 11.66 -3.50 -1.99
CA ASP A 133 11.84 -2.63 -3.13
C ASP A 133 10.56 -1.80 -3.34
N VAL A 134 10.73 -0.54 -3.67
CA VAL A 134 9.63 0.35 -4.07
C VAL A 134 9.68 0.53 -5.58
N ILE A 135 8.58 0.22 -6.23
CA ILE A 135 8.43 0.33 -7.67
C ILE A 135 7.43 1.45 -7.95
N ASP A 136 7.90 2.54 -8.55
CA ASP A 136 7.01 3.64 -8.97
C ASP A 136 6.08 3.14 -10.07
N THR A 137 4.78 3.20 -9.79
CA THR A 137 3.72 2.74 -10.70
C THR A 137 2.63 3.81 -10.85
N PRO A 138 2.97 5.02 -11.33
CA PRO A 138 1.96 6.04 -11.59
C PRO A 138 0.98 5.60 -12.69
N GLY A 139 -0.21 6.21 -12.68
CA GLY A 139 -1.23 6.00 -13.70
C GLY A 139 -2.63 5.84 -13.14
N HIS A 140 -2.83 5.09 -12.05
CA HIS A 140 -4.06 5.14 -11.26
C HIS A 140 -4.11 6.43 -10.43
N THR A 141 -3.00 6.75 -9.78
CA THR A 141 -2.70 8.06 -9.20
C THR A 141 -1.35 8.56 -9.71
N PRO A 142 -1.04 9.87 -9.57
CA PRO A 142 0.26 10.40 -10.00
C PRO A 142 1.46 9.83 -9.25
N GLY A 143 1.26 9.36 -8.03
CA GLY A 143 2.31 8.87 -7.16
C GLY A 143 2.11 7.42 -6.69
N GLY A 144 1.29 6.65 -7.39
CA GLY A 144 1.09 5.24 -7.08
C GLY A 144 2.40 4.46 -7.06
N VAL A 145 2.56 3.58 -6.07
CA VAL A 145 3.72 2.70 -5.92
C VAL A 145 3.30 1.28 -5.60
N CYS A 146 4.12 0.32 -6.00
CA CYS A 146 4.05 -1.05 -5.51
C CYS A 146 5.20 -1.33 -4.54
N TYR A 147 4.93 -2.11 -3.49
CA TYR A 147 5.96 -2.57 -2.55
C TYR A 147 6.25 -4.05 -2.77
N LEU A 148 7.47 -4.38 -3.16
CA LEU A 148 7.92 -5.77 -3.33
C LEU A 148 8.74 -6.20 -2.13
N PHE A 149 8.15 -7.04 -1.27
CA PHE A 149 8.83 -7.64 -0.14
C PHE A 149 9.45 -8.99 -0.50
N LYS A 150 10.74 -9.14 -0.16
CA LYS A 150 11.55 -10.35 -0.40
C LYS A 150 11.98 -10.92 0.95
N THR A 151 11.60 -12.14 1.24
CA THR A 151 11.90 -12.76 2.54
C THR A 151 13.24 -13.48 2.56
N GLY A 152 13.80 -13.83 1.41
CA GLY A 152 15.08 -14.54 1.30
C GLY A 152 15.09 -15.97 1.85
N ASP A 153 13.95 -16.49 2.30
CA ASP A 153 13.79 -17.82 2.91
C ASP A 153 13.32 -18.90 1.92
N GLY A 154 13.39 -18.61 0.62
CA GLY A 154 12.96 -19.51 -0.45
C GLY A 154 11.46 -19.49 -0.74
N LYS A 155 10.69 -18.66 -0.05
CA LYS A 155 9.28 -18.39 -0.38
C LYS A 155 9.18 -17.38 -1.52
N PRO A 156 8.07 -17.39 -2.28
CA PRO A 156 7.81 -16.37 -3.27
C PRO A 156 7.81 -14.96 -2.67
N ASP A 157 8.32 -14.00 -3.42
CA ASP A 157 8.22 -12.58 -3.09
C ASP A 157 6.76 -12.15 -3.05
N THR A 158 6.44 -11.09 -2.31
CA THR A 158 5.09 -10.55 -2.20
C THR A 158 5.07 -9.11 -2.70
N LEU A 159 4.26 -8.84 -3.72
CA LEU A 159 4.02 -7.53 -4.29
C LEU A 159 2.68 -6.97 -3.78
N PHE A 160 2.70 -5.88 -3.04
CA PHE A 160 1.52 -5.08 -2.72
C PHE A 160 1.34 -4.08 -3.84
N SER A 161 0.40 -4.34 -4.74
CA SER A 161 0.23 -3.56 -5.97
C SER A 161 -0.71 -2.38 -5.83
N GLY A 162 -1.41 -2.23 -4.69
CA GLY A 162 -2.47 -1.25 -4.57
C GLY A 162 -3.43 -1.36 -5.76
N ASP A 163 -3.78 -0.22 -6.32
CA ASP A 163 -4.69 -0.14 -7.46
C ASP A 163 -3.95 -0.05 -8.81
N THR A 164 -2.73 -0.60 -8.88
CA THR A 164 -2.00 -0.73 -10.14
C THR A 164 -2.40 -2.00 -10.89
N LEU A 165 -2.30 -3.17 -10.24
CA LEU A 165 -2.56 -4.48 -10.84
C LEU A 165 -3.52 -5.29 -9.96
N PHE A 166 -4.64 -5.72 -10.55
CA PHE A 166 -5.63 -6.62 -9.95
C PHE A 166 -5.61 -7.99 -10.61
N CYS A 167 -6.30 -8.94 -10.02
CA CYS A 167 -6.57 -10.22 -10.65
C CYS A 167 -7.39 -10.03 -11.94
N CYS A 168 -6.77 -10.28 -13.09
CA CYS A 168 -7.32 -10.13 -14.44
C CYS A 168 -7.79 -8.70 -14.79
N SER A 169 -7.32 -7.66 -14.08
CA SER A 169 -7.69 -6.27 -14.30
C SER A 169 -6.58 -5.32 -13.85
N VAL A 170 -6.84 -4.02 -13.96
CA VAL A 170 -5.97 -2.93 -13.48
C VAL A 170 -6.82 -1.83 -12.85
N GLY A 171 -6.19 -0.92 -12.12
CA GLY A 171 -6.85 0.25 -11.55
C GLY A 171 -7.44 1.16 -12.61
N ARG A 172 -8.52 1.85 -12.26
CA ARG A 172 -9.13 2.87 -13.11
C ARG A 172 -8.21 4.08 -13.23
N THR A 173 -8.34 4.82 -14.34
CA THR A 173 -7.49 5.98 -14.64
C THR A 173 -8.30 7.23 -15.00
N ASP A 174 -9.60 7.21 -14.74
CA ASP A 174 -10.54 8.30 -15.06
C ASP A 174 -10.75 9.27 -13.89
N PHE A 175 -10.11 9.04 -12.73
CA PHE A 175 -10.08 9.99 -11.64
C PHE A 175 -9.02 11.08 -11.89
N PRO A 176 -9.16 12.26 -11.24
CA PRO A 176 -8.18 13.34 -11.40
C PRO A 176 -6.75 12.90 -11.10
N GLY A 177 -5.86 13.08 -12.05
CA GLY A 177 -4.47 12.64 -11.98
C GLY A 177 -4.21 11.24 -12.54
N GLY A 178 -5.26 10.49 -12.89
CA GLY A 178 -5.12 9.20 -13.56
C GLY A 178 -4.80 9.34 -15.04
N ASP A 179 -4.03 8.39 -15.59
CA ASP A 179 -3.65 8.33 -17.01
C ASP A 179 -3.36 6.87 -17.42
N MET A 180 -4.09 6.37 -18.40
CA MET A 180 -3.98 4.97 -18.84
C MET A 180 -2.65 4.68 -19.53
N ALA A 181 -2.10 5.62 -20.29
CA ALA A 181 -0.82 5.40 -20.97
C ALA A 181 0.32 5.27 -19.95
N THR A 182 0.31 6.13 -18.94
CA THR A 182 1.24 6.07 -17.82
C THR A 182 1.08 4.77 -17.01
N LEU A 183 -0.18 4.32 -16.78
CA LEU A 183 -0.41 3.04 -16.11
C LEU A 183 0.15 1.87 -16.92
N GLN A 184 -0.01 1.89 -18.25
CA GLN A 184 0.53 0.85 -19.12
C GLN A 184 2.07 0.77 -19.03
N GLU A 185 2.76 1.92 -19.00
CA GLU A 185 4.22 1.96 -18.78
C GLU A 185 4.61 1.39 -17.40
N SER A 186 3.78 1.63 -16.39
CA SER A 186 3.98 1.09 -15.05
C SER A 186 3.81 -0.42 -15.00
N LEU A 187 2.84 -0.98 -15.73
CA LEU A 187 2.61 -2.42 -15.83
C LEU A 187 3.80 -3.14 -16.48
N GLU A 188 4.51 -2.52 -17.45
CA GLU A 188 5.71 -3.12 -18.04
C GLU A 188 6.81 -3.41 -16.99
N LYS A 189 6.89 -2.59 -15.95
CA LYS A 189 7.84 -2.82 -14.83
C LYS A 189 7.48 -4.06 -14.02
N LEU A 190 6.21 -4.41 -13.94
CA LEU A 190 5.74 -5.58 -13.20
C LEU A 190 5.88 -6.88 -13.98
N LYS A 191 5.85 -6.83 -15.31
CA LYS A 191 6.00 -8.00 -16.18
C LYS A 191 7.34 -8.73 -16.04
N VAL A 192 8.38 -8.02 -15.59
CA VAL A 192 9.73 -8.58 -15.45
C VAL A 192 10.01 -9.19 -14.08
N LEU A 193 9.06 -9.10 -13.14
CA LEU A 193 9.17 -9.72 -11.82
C LEU A 193 9.17 -11.25 -11.92
N PRO A 194 9.71 -11.96 -10.91
CA PRO A 194 9.63 -13.41 -10.84
C PRO A 194 8.19 -13.89 -10.99
N LYS A 195 7.99 -14.94 -11.78
CA LYS A 195 6.64 -15.43 -12.15
C LYS A 195 5.83 -15.93 -10.95
N ASP A 196 6.49 -16.43 -9.93
CA ASP A 196 5.90 -16.93 -8.69
C ASP A 196 5.61 -15.82 -7.65
N THR A 197 5.99 -14.57 -7.95
CA THR A 197 5.66 -13.43 -7.07
C THR A 197 4.16 -13.38 -6.82
N VAL A 198 3.78 -13.41 -5.55
CA VAL A 198 2.39 -13.26 -5.11
C VAL A 198 2.01 -11.79 -5.20
N VAL A 199 0.89 -11.49 -5.83
CA VAL A 199 0.35 -10.12 -5.94
C VAL A 199 -0.83 -9.97 -4.99
N VAL A 200 -0.73 -9.04 -4.08
CA VAL A 200 -1.78 -8.61 -3.16
C VAL A 200 -2.29 -7.25 -3.66
N PRO A 201 -3.43 -7.22 -4.35
CA PRO A 201 -3.98 -5.98 -4.89
C PRO A 201 -4.63 -5.14 -3.80
N GLY A 202 -4.95 -3.88 -4.11
CA GLY A 202 -5.74 -3.03 -3.22
C GLY A 202 -7.15 -3.55 -3.00
N HIS A 203 -7.74 -4.21 -4.00
CA HIS A 203 -9.06 -4.81 -3.93
C HIS A 203 -9.10 -6.20 -4.56
N GLY A 204 -10.03 -7.04 -4.07
CA GLY A 204 -10.31 -8.36 -4.60
C GLY A 204 -9.25 -9.40 -4.25
N ILE A 205 -9.21 -10.48 -5.01
CA ILE A 205 -8.41 -11.66 -4.67
C ILE A 205 -6.94 -11.54 -5.04
N GLU A 206 -6.09 -12.21 -4.28
CA GLU A 206 -4.67 -12.39 -4.59
C GLU A 206 -4.47 -13.13 -5.92
N THR A 207 -3.35 -12.83 -6.56
CA THR A 207 -2.94 -13.47 -7.82
C THR A 207 -1.43 -13.68 -7.85
N THR A 208 -0.87 -14.00 -9.02
CA THR A 208 0.58 -14.10 -9.23
C THR A 208 0.96 -13.45 -10.55
N ILE A 209 2.22 -13.02 -10.68
CA ILE A 209 2.73 -12.48 -11.94
C ILE A 209 2.55 -13.48 -13.09
N ALA A 210 2.77 -14.79 -12.84
CA ALA A 210 2.54 -15.82 -13.86
C ALA A 210 1.10 -15.85 -14.39
N ARG A 211 0.12 -15.77 -13.47
CA ARG A 211 -1.31 -15.78 -13.84
C ARG A 211 -1.67 -14.53 -14.62
N GLU A 212 -1.23 -13.38 -14.17
CA GLU A 212 -1.55 -12.11 -14.83
C GLU A 212 -0.91 -12.01 -16.22
N LEU A 213 0.33 -12.45 -16.38
CA LEU A 213 0.96 -12.56 -17.71
C LEU A 213 0.21 -13.49 -18.68
N ALA A 214 -0.49 -14.51 -18.15
CA ALA A 214 -1.22 -15.47 -18.96
C ALA A 214 -2.65 -15.04 -19.31
N SER A 215 -3.30 -14.25 -18.45
CA SER A 215 -4.76 -14.03 -18.53
C SER A 215 -5.22 -12.58 -18.43
N ASN A 216 -4.37 -11.66 -17.95
CA ASN A 216 -4.75 -10.26 -17.82
C ASN A 216 -4.69 -9.54 -19.18
N PRO A 217 -5.82 -9.00 -19.70
CA PRO A 217 -5.83 -8.34 -21.01
C PRO A 217 -4.97 -7.08 -21.09
N PHE A 218 -4.64 -6.45 -19.95
CA PHE A 218 -3.79 -5.26 -19.89
C PHE A 218 -2.29 -5.58 -19.89
N LEU A 219 -1.92 -6.86 -19.75
CA LEU A 219 -0.53 -7.33 -19.76
C LEU A 219 -0.18 -8.08 -21.06
N GLN A 220 -1.06 -8.09 -22.05
CA GLN A 220 -0.83 -8.74 -23.35
C GLN A 220 0.00 -7.89 -24.28
#